data_4443f802703dd6f9bc55026790a9d649
#
_entry.id   4443f802703dd6f9bc55026790a9d649
#
_cell.length_a   1.000
_cell.length_b   1.000
_cell.length_c   1.000
_cell.angle_alpha   90.00
_cell.angle_beta   90.00
_cell.angle_gamma   90.00
#
_symmetry.space_group_name_H-M   'P 1'
#
loop_
_entity.id
_entity.type
_entity.pdbx_description
1 polymer ?
#
loop_
_entity_poly.entity_id
_entity_poly.type
_entity_poly.pdbx_seq_one_letter_code
_entity_poly.pdbx_strand_id
1 'polypeptide(L)'
;MSMWQIEEHHDVDKVTRKLPPAVHKKYELWKTIVARHGPDKLREYPGFHDEKLKGARKEERSSRLNLQYRVIYSVNRDVVTVYVVQITPHKY
;
A
#
# COMPACT_ATOMS: atom_id res chain seq x y z
N MET A 1 -11.73 16.96 -9.44
CA MET A 1 -10.90 16.25 -8.47
C MET A 1 -11.06 14.76 -8.64
N SER A 2 -10.00 14.08 -8.97
CA SER A 2 -10.06 12.64 -9.02
C SER A 2 -9.75 12.10 -7.64
N MET A 3 -10.60 11.20 -7.19
CA MET A 3 -10.38 10.46 -5.94
C MET A 3 -10.17 9.02 -6.31
N TRP A 4 -9.13 8.44 -5.78
CA TRP A 4 -8.87 7.02 -5.97
C TRP A 4 -9.61 6.23 -4.92
N GLN A 5 -10.23 5.13 -5.33
CA GLN A 5 -10.82 4.18 -4.40
C GLN A 5 -9.74 3.27 -3.87
N ILE A 6 -9.86 2.91 -2.60
CA ILE A 6 -8.96 1.93 -1.99
C ILE A 6 -9.83 0.79 -1.48
N GLU A 7 -9.58 -0.39 -2.01
CA GLU A 7 -10.23 -1.62 -1.55
C GLU A 7 -9.18 -2.47 -0.86
N GLU A 8 -9.58 -3.14 0.19
CA GLU A 8 -8.67 -3.96 0.98
C GLU A 8 -9.15 -5.40 0.98
N HIS A 9 -8.22 -6.34 0.81
CA HIS A 9 -8.53 -7.75 1.02
C HIS A 9 -9.03 -7.91 2.46
N HIS A 10 -10.01 -8.80 2.66
CA HIS A 10 -10.66 -8.93 3.98
C HIS A 10 -9.68 -9.23 5.13
N ASP A 11 -8.54 -9.85 4.84
CA ASP A 11 -7.55 -10.13 5.88
C ASP A 11 -6.76 -8.90 6.32
N VAL A 12 -6.77 -7.83 5.52
CA VAL A 12 -5.99 -6.62 5.83
C VAL A 12 -6.47 -5.98 7.12
N ASP A 13 -7.77 -5.94 7.34
CA ASP A 13 -8.33 -5.35 8.56
C ASP A 13 -7.83 -6.07 9.82
N LYS A 14 -7.74 -7.39 9.77
CA LYS A 14 -7.22 -8.17 10.90
C LYS A 14 -5.76 -7.84 11.20
N VAL A 15 -4.97 -7.64 10.15
CA VAL A 15 -3.55 -7.31 10.31
C VAL A 15 -3.39 -5.89 10.84
N THR A 16 -4.16 -4.93 10.31
CA THR A 16 -4.03 -3.53 10.74
C THR A 16 -4.34 -3.35 12.22
N ARG A 17 -5.27 -4.13 12.76
CA ARG A 17 -5.60 -4.08 14.19
C ARG A 17 -4.43 -4.47 15.08
N LYS A 18 -3.49 -5.25 14.55
CA LYS A 18 -2.35 -5.79 15.31
C LYS A 18 -1.05 -5.06 15.02
N LEU A 19 -1.05 -4.08 14.12
CA LEU A 19 0.15 -3.33 13.79
C LEU A 19 0.59 -2.45 14.96
N PRO A 20 1.90 -2.29 15.15
CA PRO A 20 2.38 -1.28 16.09
C PRO A 20 1.80 0.08 15.73
N PRO A 21 1.49 0.93 16.72
CA PRO A 21 0.83 2.22 16.45
C PRO A 21 1.50 3.09 15.39
N ALA A 22 2.83 3.13 15.37
CA ALA A 22 3.55 3.93 14.39
C ALA A 22 3.36 3.39 12.97
N VAL A 23 3.31 2.07 12.82
CA VAL A 23 3.10 1.41 11.53
C VAL A 23 1.68 1.63 11.06
N HIS A 24 0.72 1.51 11.96
CA HIS A 24 -0.69 1.76 11.66
C HIS A 24 -0.87 3.20 11.15
N LYS A 25 -0.26 4.16 11.83
CA LYS A 25 -0.32 5.57 11.45
C LYS A 25 0.28 5.79 10.07
N LYS A 26 1.38 5.12 9.76
CA LYS A 26 2.03 5.21 8.46
C LYS A 26 1.13 4.66 7.36
N TYR A 27 0.42 3.57 7.64
CA TYR A 27 -0.54 3.00 6.69
C TYR A 27 -1.71 3.96 6.43
N GLU A 28 -2.23 4.61 7.47
CA GLU A 28 -3.29 5.61 7.29
C GLU A 28 -2.82 6.77 6.43
N LEU A 29 -1.58 7.22 6.61
CA LEU A 29 -0.98 8.25 5.76
C LEU A 29 -0.88 7.76 4.31
N TRP A 30 -0.43 6.52 4.12
CA TRP A 30 -0.33 5.90 2.80
C TRP A 30 -1.70 5.93 2.10
N LYS A 31 -2.75 5.53 2.78
CA LYS A 31 -4.11 5.54 2.22
C LYS A 31 -4.56 6.95 1.85
N THR A 32 -4.26 7.92 2.68
CA THR A 32 -4.62 9.31 2.41
C THR A 32 -3.95 9.83 1.15
N ILE A 33 -2.66 9.55 0.98
CA ILE A 33 -1.90 9.96 -0.20
C ILE A 33 -2.49 9.32 -1.45
N VAL A 34 -2.72 8.02 -1.41
CA VAL A 34 -3.25 7.27 -2.55
C VAL A 34 -4.65 7.73 -2.90
N ALA A 35 -5.52 7.92 -1.91
CA ALA A 35 -6.89 8.33 -2.16
C ALA A 35 -6.96 9.71 -2.82
N ARG A 36 -6.11 10.63 -2.41
CA ARG A 36 -6.15 12.02 -2.89
C ARG A 36 -5.38 12.24 -4.17
N HIS A 37 -4.26 11.56 -4.33
CA HIS A 37 -3.30 11.87 -5.41
C HIS A 37 -3.00 10.68 -6.31
N GLY A 38 -3.46 9.49 -5.96
CA GLY A 38 -3.17 8.27 -6.70
C GLY A 38 -1.86 7.62 -6.29
N PRO A 39 -1.66 6.36 -6.70
CA PRO A 39 -0.50 5.58 -6.26
C PRO A 39 0.84 6.11 -6.77
N ASP A 40 0.86 6.79 -7.91
CA ASP A 40 2.12 7.31 -8.45
C ASP A 40 2.75 8.36 -7.54
N LYS A 41 1.94 9.04 -6.73
CA LYS A 41 2.43 10.04 -5.78
C LYS A 41 3.34 9.44 -4.73
N LEU A 42 3.19 8.15 -4.44
CA LEU A 42 4.00 7.47 -3.44
C LEU A 42 5.50 7.55 -3.76
N ARG A 43 5.86 7.65 -5.03
CA ARG A 43 7.26 7.73 -5.45
C ARG A 43 7.94 9.03 -5.04
N GLU A 44 7.15 10.05 -4.71
CA GLU A 44 7.69 11.33 -4.24
C GLU A 44 8.02 11.32 -2.75
N TYR A 45 7.71 10.21 -2.08
CA TYR A 45 7.99 10.02 -0.65
C TYR A 45 9.01 8.89 -0.50
N PRO A 46 10.32 9.21 -0.48
CA PRO A 46 11.36 8.16 -0.46
C PRO A 46 11.20 7.15 0.66
N GLY A 47 10.64 7.57 1.80
CA GLY A 47 10.45 6.70 2.94
C GLY A 47 9.55 5.50 2.68
N PHE A 48 8.66 5.58 1.67
CA PHE A 48 7.82 4.43 1.30
C PHE A 48 8.56 3.42 0.44
N HIS A 49 9.66 3.82 -0.18
CA HIS A 49 10.42 2.92 -1.04
C HIS A 49 9.50 2.11 -1.97
N ASP A 50 8.59 2.83 -2.64
CA ASP A 50 7.59 2.18 -3.49
C ASP A 50 8.24 1.56 -4.72
N GLU A 51 7.94 0.29 -4.97
CA GLU A 51 8.56 -0.42 -6.09
C GLU A 51 7.65 -1.48 -6.68
N LYS A 52 7.90 -1.79 -7.95
CA LYS A 52 7.19 -2.86 -8.64
C LYS A 52 7.78 -4.20 -8.26
N LEU A 53 6.93 -5.18 -8.02
CA LEU A 53 7.39 -6.53 -7.75
C LEU A 53 7.74 -7.25 -9.05
N LYS A 54 8.46 -8.36 -8.93
CA LYS A 54 8.96 -9.13 -10.07
C LYS A 54 8.36 -10.53 -10.07
N GLY A 55 8.58 -11.25 -11.20
CA GLY A 55 8.16 -12.64 -11.33
C GLY A 55 6.64 -12.79 -11.39
N ALA A 56 6.13 -13.77 -10.68
CA ALA A 56 4.71 -14.08 -10.67
C ALA A 56 3.85 -12.92 -10.14
N ARG A 57 4.44 -12.01 -9.38
CA ARG A 57 3.74 -10.87 -8.78
C ARG A 57 3.98 -9.56 -9.52
N LYS A 58 4.36 -9.62 -10.79
CA LYS A 58 4.71 -8.43 -11.59
C LYS A 58 3.60 -7.40 -11.72
N GLU A 59 2.36 -7.79 -11.47
CA GLU A 59 1.22 -6.87 -11.50
C GLU A 59 1.02 -6.13 -10.18
N GLU A 60 1.85 -6.42 -9.19
CA GLU A 60 1.76 -5.84 -7.86
C GLU A 60 2.94 -4.94 -7.57
N ARG A 61 2.73 -4.05 -6.61
CA ARG A 61 3.74 -3.12 -6.10
C ARG A 61 3.80 -3.23 -4.59
N SER A 62 4.89 -2.76 -4.00
CA SER A 62 5.00 -2.70 -2.55
C SER A 62 5.47 -1.34 -2.09
N SER A 63 4.97 -0.91 -0.93
CA SER A 63 5.45 0.27 -0.22
C SER A 63 5.86 -0.15 1.18
N ARG A 64 6.94 0.40 1.70
CA ARG A 64 7.38 0.14 3.07
C ARG A 64 6.61 1.02 4.05
N LEU A 65 6.12 0.41 5.12
CA LEU A 65 5.55 1.16 6.24
C LEU A 65 6.62 1.42 7.31
N ASN A 66 7.55 0.49 7.44
CA ASN A 66 8.78 0.64 8.22
C ASN A 66 9.76 -0.44 7.72
N LEU A 67 10.82 -0.72 8.48
CA LEU A 67 11.80 -1.72 8.07
C LEU A 67 11.25 -3.14 8.07
N GLN A 68 10.18 -3.40 8.83
CA GLN A 68 9.60 -4.74 8.96
C GLN A 68 8.37 -4.96 8.10
N TYR A 69 7.53 -3.93 7.93
CA TYR A 69 6.22 -4.09 7.31
C TYR A 69 6.13 -3.39 5.97
N ARG A 70 5.43 -4.02 5.04
CA ARG A 70 5.12 -3.39 3.76
C ARG A 70 3.70 -3.70 3.32
N VAL A 71 3.16 -2.80 2.49
CA VAL A 71 1.87 -2.94 1.83
C VAL A 71 2.10 -3.49 0.44
N ILE A 72 1.40 -4.57 0.10
CA ILE A 72 1.39 -5.12 -1.26
C ILE A 72 0.06 -4.73 -1.88
N TYR A 73 0.10 -4.14 -3.06
CA TYR A 73 -1.11 -3.63 -3.70
C TYR A 73 -1.02 -3.74 -5.22
N SER A 74 -2.19 -3.73 -5.85
CA SER A 74 -2.31 -3.63 -7.30
C SER A 74 -3.08 -2.38 -7.68
N VAL A 75 -2.91 -1.93 -8.93
CA VAL A 75 -3.53 -0.70 -9.41
C VAL A 75 -4.39 -1.05 -10.64
N ASN A 76 -5.65 -0.65 -10.60
CA ASN A 76 -6.52 -0.74 -11.76
C ASN A 76 -6.87 0.69 -12.18
N ARG A 77 -6.22 1.16 -13.26
CA ARG A 77 -6.38 2.53 -13.71
C ARG A 77 -7.70 2.78 -14.42
N ASP A 78 -8.31 1.73 -14.97
CA ASP A 78 -9.58 1.87 -15.68
C ASP A 78 -10.71 2.25 -14.73
N VAL A 79 -10.66 1.75 -13.50
CA VAL A 79 -11.67 2.06 -12.47
C VAL A 79 -11.10 2.90 -11.33
N VAL A 80 -9.93 3.47 -11.52
CA VAL A 80 -9.28 4.39 -10.57
C VAL A 80 -9.28 3.81 -9.16
N THR A 81 -8.85 2.57 -9.04
CA THR A 81 -8.90 1.80 -7.79
C THR A 81 -7.55 1.17 -7.48
N VAL A 82 -7.14 1.27 -6.23
CA VAL A 82 -6.02 0.53 -5.69
C VAL A 82 -6.58 -0.57 -4.79
N TYR A 83 -6.14 -1.79 -5.01
CA TYR A 83 -6.53 -2.93 -4.21
C TYR A 83 -5.36 -3.35 -3.32
N VAL A 84 -5.55 -3.26 -2.00
CA VAL A 84 -4.53 -3.69 -1.05
C VAL A 84 -4.67 -5.19 -0.86
N VAL A 85 -3.66 -5.92 -1.34
CA VAL A 85 -3.64 -7.38 -1.33
C VAL A 85 -3.29 -7.91 0.06
N GLN A 86 -2.27 -7.32 0.67
CA GLN A 86 -1.83 -7.73 2.00
C GLN A 86 -0.91 -6.69 2.63
N ILE A 87 -0.85 -6.73 3.96
CA ILE A 87 0.19 -6.05 4.72
C ILE A 87 0.97 -7.16 5.40
N THR A 88 2.25 -7.21 5.16
CA THR A 88 3.07 -8.34 5.57
C THR A 88 4.40 -7.89 6.14
N PRO A 89 4.94 -8.63 7.13
CA PRO A 89 6.31 -8.42 7.56
C PRO A 89 7.26 -8.69 6.39
N HIS A 90 8.26 -7.83 6.25
CA HIS A 90 9.29 -8.04 5.26
C HIS A 90 10.30 -9.06 5.80
N LYS A 91 10.35 -10.22 5.19
CA LYS A 91 11.30 -11.27 5.57
C LYS A 91 12.50 -11.20 4.63
N TYR A 92 13.64 -11.19 5.22
CA TYR A 92 14.91 -11.31 4.50
C TYR A 92 15.33 -12.76 4.43
#